data_d9117739f7163d9b0b3292633e8e1dee
#
_entry.id   d9117739f7163d9b0b3292633e8e1dee
#
_cell.length_a   1.000
_cell.length_b   1.000
_cell.length_c   1.000
_cell.angle_alpha   90.00
_cell.angle_beta   90.00
_cell.angle_gamma   90.00
#
_symmetry.space_group_name_H-M   'P 1'
#
loop_
_entity.id
_entity.type
_entity.pdbx_description
1 polymer ?
#
loop_
_entity_poly.entity_id
_entity_poly.type
_entity_poly.pdbx_seq_one_letter_code
_entity_poly.pdbx_strand_id
1 'polypeptide(L)'
;DGSVNPVRDKEIIDYELQLKDLETIESRIQKVQKQAQTGGDKAAKLAYDVLVQYKNALEQGKSARTVTFETKDEQKIAHELFLLTSKPVMYVCNVDEASAVGGNKYVDMVREAVKDEDAQILIVAAKTEADIAELETYEDRQMFLAEVGLEESGVARLIKSAYKLLNLETYFTAGVQEVRAWTYEKGWKAPQCAGVIHTDFEKGFIRAEVIKYEDYIQYGSEAAVKEAGKLGVEGKEYIVQDGDIMHFRDRKSTRL
;
A
#
# COMPACT_ATOMS: atom_id res chain seq x y z
N ASP A 1 -15.84 -8.93 28.57
CA ASP A 1 -15.63 -8.19 29.82
C ASP A 1 -16.48 -6.93 30.00
N GLY A 2 -17.17 -6.43 28.99
CA GLY A 2 -18.02 -5.25 29.08
C GLY A 2 -17.29 -3.90 29.24
N SER A 3 -15.95 -3.90 29.32
CA SER A 3 -15.14 -2.67 29.36
C SER A 3 -14.46 -2.41 28.03
N VAL A 4 -14.47 -1.14 27.58
CA VAL A 4 -13.74 -0.71 26.39
C VAL A 4 -12.25 -0.64 26.74
N ASN A 5 -11.44 -1.47 26.09
CA ASN A 5 -9.98 -1.44 26.22
C ASN A 5 -9.34 -1.78 24.86
N PRO A 6 -9.02 -0.78 24.03
CA PRO A 6 -8.52 -1.02 22.67
C PRO A 6 -7.14 -1.69 22.65
N VAL A 7 -6.32 -1.51 23.67
CA VAL A 7 -4.99 -2.16 23.75
C VAL A 7 -5.14 -3.65 23.96
N ARG A 8 -5.95 -4.07 24.94
CA ARG A 8 -6.28 -5.49 25.18
C ARG A 8 -6.87 -6.14 23.92
N ASP A 9 -7.80 -5.45 23.28
CA ASP A 9 -8.49 -6.00 22.11
C ASP A 9 -7.52 -6.14 20.91
N LYS A 10 -6.59 -5.17 20.73
CA LYS A 10 -5.47 -5.27 19.79
C LYS A 10 -4.58 -6.48 20.09
N GLU A 11 -4.15 -6.63 21.35
CA GLU A 11 -3.25 -7.72 21.76
C GLU A 11 -3.86 -9.10 21.50
N ILE A 12 -5.17 -9.25 21.73
CA ILE A 12 -5.88 -10.51 21.46
C ILE A 12 -5.82 -10.84 19.95
N ILE A 13 -6.13 -9.87 19.09
CA ILE A 13 -6.08 -10.06 17.64
C ILE A 13 -4.64 -10.33 17.14
N ASP A 14 -3.66 -9.58 17.64
CA ASP A 14 -2.26 -9.80 17.29
C ASP A 14 -1.82 -11.23 17.65
N TYR A 15 -2.20 -11.70 18.84
CA TYR A 15 -1.88 -13.05 19.28
C TYR A 15 -2.53 -14.13 18.42
N GLU A 16 -3.81 -13.96 18.04
CA GLU A 16 -4.50 -14.89 17.15
C GLU A 16 -3.82 -14.98 15.77
N LEU A 17 -3.45 -13.83 15.19
CA LEU A 17 -2.74 -13.77 13.91
C LEU A 17 -1.34 -14.39 13.99
N GLN A 18 -0.61 -14.15 15.08
CA GLN A 18 0.72 -14.72 15.33
C GLN A 18 0.66 -16.25 15.49
N LEU A 19 -0.34 -16.77 16.20
CA LEU A 19 -0.55 -18.22 16.32
C LEU A 19 -0.82 -18.85 14.95
N LYS A 20 -1.62 -18.19 14.11
CA LYS A 20 -1.91 -18.69 12.75
C LYS A 20 -0.68 -18.73 11.86
N ASP A 21 0.16 -17.71 11.96
CA ASP A 21 1.45 -17.69 11.27
C ASP A 21 2.38 -18.77 11.79
N LEU A 22 2.42 -18.97 13.12
CA LEU A 22 3.26 -20.01 13.75
C LEU A 22 2.88 -21.42 13.25
N GLU A 23 1.60 -21.75 13.16
CA GLU A 23 1.12 -23.01 12.56
C GLU A 23 1.63 -23.18 11.12
N THR A 24 1.56 -22.11 10.33
CA THR A 24 2.03 -22.10 8.94
C THR A 24 3.54 -22.36 8.87
N ILE A 25 4.31 -21.67 9.70
CA ILE A 25 5.78 -21.82 9.79
C ILE A 25 6.17 -23.22 10.23
N GLU A 26 5.55 -23.78 11.26
CA GLU A 26 5.84 -25.11 11.74
C GLU A 26 5.54 -26.20 10.69
N SER A 27 4.43 -26.08 10.00
CA SER A 27 4.08 -26.96 8.88
C SER A 27 5.13 -26.90 7.75
N ARG A 28 5.66 -25.72 7.44
CA ARG A 28 6.70 -25.53 6.42
C ARG A 28 8.05 -26.09 6.91
N ILE A 29 8.42 -25.85 8.17
CA ILE A 29 9.66 -26.41 8.76
C ILE A 29 9.67 -27.93 8.63
N GLN A 30 8.59 -28.63 9.00
CA GLN A 30 8.50 -30.09 8.91
C GLN A 30 8.80 -30.61 7.49
N LYS A 31 8.41 -29.86 6.45
CA LYS A 31 8.62 -30.25 5.04
C LYS A 31 10.07 -30.10 4.60
N VAL A 32 10.75 -29.02 5.03
CA VAL A 32 12.11 -28.70 4.55
C VAL A 32 13.23 -29.22 5.46
N GLN A 33 12.94 -29.52 6.73
CA GLN A 33 13.93 -29.87 7.74
C GLN A 33 14.85 -31.02 7.35
N LYS A 34 14.28 -32.11 6.81
CA LYS A 34 15.08 -33.30 6.41
C LYS A 34 16.07 -32.94 5.29
N GLN A 35 15.63 -32.17 4.29
CA GLN A 35 16.48 -31.75 3.18
C GLN A 35 17.55 -30.75 3.61
N ALA A 36 17.19 -29.84 4.49
CA ALA A 36 18.12 -28.87 5.06
C ALA A 36 19.23 -29.52 5.91
N GLN A 37 18.89 -30.60 6.64
CA GLN A 37 19.83 -31.31 7.53
C GLN A 37 20.75 -32.30 6.78
N THR A 38 20.35 -32.82 5.62
CA THR A 38 21.16 -33.79 4.85
C THR A 38 22.34 -33.17 4.08
N GLY A 39 22.55 -31.86 4.16
CA GLY A 39 23.83 -31.21 3.82
C GLY A 39 24.11 -30.96 2.34
N GLY A 40 23.20 -31.27 1.43
CA GLY A 40 23.42 -31.08 -0.03
C GLY A 40 22.64 -29.95 -0.67
N ASP A 41 21.49 -29.56 -0.07
CA ASP A 41 20.57 -28.58 -0.64
C ASP A 41 20.69 -27.23 0.05
N LYS A 42 21.44 -26.32 -0.55
CA LYS A 42 21.64 -24.95 -0.04
C LYS A 42 20.33 -24.15 -0.02
N ALA A 43 19.43 -24.38 -0.96
CA ALA A 43 18.14 -23.68 -1.02
C ALA A 43 17.24 -24.13 0.13
N ALA A 44 17.17 -25.45 0.40
CA ALA A 44 16.43 -25.98 1.54
C ALA A 44 16.99 -25.46 2.88
N LYS A 45 18.32 -25.35 3.00
CA LYS A 45 18.96 -24.79 4.18
C LYS A 45 18.58 -23.32 4.39
N LEU A 46 18.66 -22.50 3.35
CA LEU A 46 18.29 -21.09 3.40
C LEU A 46 16.81 -20.90 3.80
N ALA A 47 15.92 -21.71 3.19
CA ALA A 47 14.50 -21.70 3.52
C ALA A 47 14.25 -22.07 4.98
N TYR A 48 14.97 -23.09 5.49
CA TYR A 48 14.88 -23.48 6.90
C TYR A 48 15.34 -22.36 7.84
N ASP A 49 16.45 -21.70 7.52
CA ASP A 49 17.00 -20.62 8.33
C ASP A 49 16.03 -19.42 8.40
N VAL A 50 15.39 -19.06 7.30
CA VAL A 50 14.33 -18.02 7.25
C VAL A 50 13.14 -18.41 8.12
N LEU A 51 12.66 -19.66 7.99
CA LEU A 51 11.52 -20.16 8.77
C LEU A 51 11.82 -20.18 10.27
N VAL A 52 13.03 -20.55 10.69
CA VAL A 52 13.45 -20.55 12.10
C VAL A 52 13.49 -19.14 12.68
N GLN A 53 13.96 -18.15 11.91
CA GLN A 53 13.94 -16.76 12.37
C GLN A 53 12.51 -16.26 12.61
N TYR A 54 11.58 -16.55 11.72
CA TYR A 54 10.17 -16.22 11.92
C TYR A 54 9.57 -16.96 13.11
N LYS A 55 9.85 -18.27 13.26
CA LYS A 55 9.38 -19.05 14.40
C LYS A 55 9.81 -18.41 15.71
N ASN A 56 11.09 -18.08 15.85
CA ASN A 56 11.64 -17.48 17.05
C ASN A 56 10.99 -16.12 17.38
N ALA A 57 10.68 -15.30 16.40
CA ALA A 57 10.00 -14.03 16.60
C ALA A 57 8.56 -14.24 17.07
N LEU A 58 7.80 -15.11 16.39
CA LEU A 58 6.41 -15.40 16.73
C LEU A 58 6.26 -16.03 18.11
N GLU A 59 7.15 -16.96 18.51
CA GLU A 59 7.18 -17.55 19.86
C GLU A 59 7.48 -16.54 20.97
N GLN A 60 8.14 -15.41 20.63
CA GLN A 60 8.35 -14.28 21.53
C GLN A 60 7.20 -13.27 21.53
N GLY A 61 6.08 -13.56 20.86
CA GLY A 61 4.96 -12.64 20.72
C GLY A 61 5.24 -11.45 19.79
N LYS A 62 6.24 -11.57 18.90
CA LYS A 62 6.57 -10.54 17.92
C LYS A 62 5.98 -10.89 16.57
N SER A 63 5.42 -9.90 15.89
CA SER A 63 4.89 -10.06 14.52
C SER A 63 6.01 -10.33 13.51
N ALA A 64 5.72 -11.10 12.45
CA ALA A 64 6.70 -11.43 11.40
C ALA A 64 7.32 -10.18 10.74
N ARG A 65 6.59 -9.06 10.63
CA ARG A 65 7.11 -7.77 10.09
C ARG A 65 8.29 -7.19 10.87
N THR A 66 8.56 -7.66 12.10
CA THR A 66 9.73 -7.22 12.87
C THR A 66 11.02 -7.94 12.48
N VAL A 67 10.93 -9.01 11.68
CA VAL A 67 12.08 -9.76 11.18
C VAL A 67 12.54 -9.16 9.86
N THR A 68 13.80 -8.80 9.76
CA THR A 68 14.41 -8.26 8.53
C THR A 68 15.39 -9.25 7.94
N PHE A 69 15.44 -9.33 6.62
CA PHE A 69 16.36 -10.17 5.87
C PHE A 69 17.27 -9.33 4.97
N GLU A 70 18.54 -9.66 4.93
CA GLU A 70 19.56 -8.85 4.23
C GLU A 70 19.67 -9.24 2.74
N THR A 71 19.51 -10.53 2.42
CA THR A 71 19.71 -11.02 1.05
C THR A 71 18.40 -11.07 0.27
N LYS A 72 18.49 -10.86 -1.04
CA LYS A 72 17.33 -10.94 -1.95
C LYS A 72 16.67 -12.32 -1.94
N ASP A 73 17.46 -13.38 -1.76
CA ASP A 73 16.94 -14.75 -1.73
C ASP A 73 16.13 -15.02 -0.47
N GLU A 74 16.60 -14.56 0.70
CA GLU A 74 15.83 -14.60 1.95
C GLU A 74 14.54 -13.78 1.85
N GLN A 75 14.62 -12.55 1.33
CA GLN A 75 13.46 -11.67 1.13
C GLN A 75 12.42 -12.32 0.22
N LYS A 76 12.86 -13.00 -0.84
CA LYS A 76 11.98 -13.74 -1.74
C LYS A 76 11.27 -14.88 -1.02
N ILE A 77 12.01 -15.71 -0.27
CA ILE A 77 11.45 -16.81 0.52
C ILE A 77 10.44 -16.25 1.54
N ALA A 78 10.81 -15.18 2.25
CA ALA A 78 9.94 -14.53 3.22
C ALA A 78 8.63 -14.04 2.59
N HIS A 79 8.70 -13.42 1.42
CA HIS A 79 7.54 -12.93 0.68
C HIS A 79 6.60 -14.07 0.24
N GLU A 80 7.15 -15.19 -0.22
CA GLU A 80 6.39 -16.37 -0.67
C GLU A 80 5.66 -17.13 0.46
N LEU A 81 5.94 -16.81 1.71
CA LEU A 81 5.23 -17.38 2.86
C LEU A 81 3.85 -16.77 3.09
N PHE A 82 3.60 -15.54 2.62
CA PHE A 82 2.34 -14.80 2.75
C PHE A 82 1.82 -14.72 4.20
N LEU A 83 2.71 -14.58 5.17
CA LEU A 83 2.34 -14.50 6.58
C LEU A 83 1.39 -13.33 6.85
N LEU A 84 0.44 -13.51 7.76
CA LEU A 84 -0.55 -12.49 8.12
C LEU A 84 0.13 -11.31 8.81
N THR A 85 1.01 -11.62 9.77
CA THR A 85 1.69 -10.60 10.58
C THR A 85 2.92 -9.98 9.91
N SER A 86 3.27 -10.40 8.68
CA SER A 86 4.31 -9.74 7.88
C SER A 86 3.80 -8.49 7.14
N LYS A 87 2.48 -8.35 7.02
CA LYS A 87 1.87 -7.22 6.31
C LYS A 87 1.98 -5.92 7.09
N PRO A 88 2.10 -4.76 6.41
CA PRO A 88 2.01 -3.46 7.06
C PRO A 88 0.62 -3.28 7.70
N VAL A 89 0.56 -2.51 8.80
CA VAL A 89 -0.64 -2.36 9.62
C VAL A 89 -1.04 -0.89 9.73
N MET A 90 -2.34 -0.64 9.63
CA MET A 90 -2.95 0.63 9.97
C MET A 90 -4.04 0.40 11.02
N TYR A 91 -3.98 1.17 12.11
CA TYR A 91 -5.00 1.16 13.16
C TYR A 91 -6.03 2.23 12.88
N VAL A 92 -7.27 1.82 12.64
CA VAL A 92 -8.39 2.74 12.44
C VAL A 92 -9.17 2.85 13.75
N CYS A 93 -9.07 4.01 14.40
CA CYS A 93 -9.77 4.31 15.64
C CYS A 93 -11.13 4.93 15.31
N ASN A 94 -12.21 4.13 15.44
CA ASN A 94 -13.56 4.63 15.29
C ASN A 94 -14.00 5.34 16.57
N VAL A 95 -14.36 6.62 16.45
CA VAL A 95 -14.71 7.49 17.57
C VAL A 95 -16.08 8.17 17.36
N ASP A 96 -16.56 8.87 18.37
CA ASP A 96 -17.71 9.77 18.23
C ASP A 96 -17.32 11.06 17.48
N GLU A 97 -18.33 11.83 17.05
CA GLU A 97 -18.16 13.06 16.30
C GLU A 97 -17.29 14.10 17.05
N ALA A 98 -17.52 14.25 18.35
CA ALA A 98 -16.76 15.20 19.18
C ALA A 98 -15.26 14.88 19.24
N SER A 99 -14.90 13.62 19.03
CA SER A 99 -13.53 13.12 19.02
C SER A 99 -12.91 13.00 17.61
N ALA A 100 -13.66 13.33 16.55
CA ALA A 100 -13.26 13.09 15.15
C ALA A 100 -11.97 13.84 14.74
N VAL A 101 -11.74 15.03 15.29
CA VAL A 101 -10.56 15.86 14.98
C VAL A 101 -9.35 15.47 15.83
N GLY A 102 -9.52 15.38 17.15
CA GLY A 102 -8.41 15.23 18.10
C GLY A 102 -8.21 13.81 18.64
N GLY A 103 -9.23 12.98 18.53
CA GLY A 103 -9.29 11.69 19.23
C GLY A 103 -9.77 11.84 20.69
N ASN A 104 -9.57 10.78 21.44
CA ASN A 104 -9.93 10.70 22.86
C ASN A 104 -8.92 9.83 23.62
N LYS A 105 -9.16 9.64 24.93
CA LYS A 105 -8.28 8.83 25.78
C LYS A 105 -7.98 7.42 25.25
N TYR A 106 -8.91 6.82 24.52
CA TYR A 106 -8.71 5.48 23.94
C TYR A 106 -7.78 5.52 22.73
N VAL A 107 -7.87 6.58 21.92
CA VAL A 107 -6.92 6.84 20.83
C VAL A 107 -5.52 7.04 21.38
N ASP A 108 -5.37 7.78 22.49
CA ASP A 108 -4.08 8.00 23.13
C ASP A 108 -3.48 6.70 23.70
N MET A 109 -4.32 5.82 24.25
CA MET A 109 -3.88 4.48 24.65
C MET A 109 -3.34 3.67 23.47
N VAL A 110 -4.00 3.72 22.31
CA VAL A 110 -3.51 3.04 21.10
C VAL A 110 -2.21 3.67 20.61
N ARG A 111 -2.12 5.00 20.55
CA ARG A 111 -0.89 5.72 20.15
C ARG A 111 0.31 5.29 20.99
N GLU A 112 0.14 5.24 22.32
CA GLU A 112 1.21 4.81 23.23
C GLU A 112 1.58 3.32 23.02
N ALA A 113 0.58 2.46 22.83
CA ALA A 113 0.80 1.03 22.65
C ALA A 113 1.55 0.67 21.36
N VAL A 114 1.39 1.49 20.31
CA VAL A 114 1.98 1.21 18.97
C VAL A 114 3.10 2.19 18.60
N LYS A 115 3.59 3.00 19.54
CA LYS A 115 4.61 4.04 19.26
C LYS A 115 5.92 3.49 18.68
N ASP A 116 6.25 2.25 19.01
CA ASP A 116 7.46 1.57 18.54
C ASP A 116 7.18 0.67 17.31
N GLU A 117 5.94 0.68 16.80
CA GLU A 117 5.56 0.00 15.56
C GLU A 117 5.63 0.99 14.39
N ASP A 118 6.07 0.54 13.23
CA ASP A 118 5.93 1.28 11.97
C ASP A 118 4.49 1.16 11.45
N ALA A 119 3.55 1.70 12.22
CA ALA A 119 2.12 1.59 11.97
C ALA A 119 1.47 2.97 11.87
N GLN A 120 0.50 3.11 10.97
CA GLN A 120 -0.29 4.32 10.85
C GLN A 120 -1.52 4.26 11.75
N ILE A 121 -1.90 5.41 12.32
CA ILE A 121 -3.13 5.55 13.10
C ILE A 121 -4.03 6.54 12.37
N LEU A 122 -5.26 6.11 12.08
CA LEU A 122 -6.29 6.93 11.49
C LEU A 122 -7.47 7.05 12.46
N ILE A 123 -7.93 8.28 12.69
CA ILE A 123 -9.15 8.55 13.49
C ILE A 123 -10.30 8.77 12.52
N VAL A 124 -11.40 8.05 12.71
CA VAL A 124 -12.62 8.14 11.87
C VAL A 124 -13.84 8.15 12.78
N ALA A 125 -14.78 9.05 12.52
CA ALA A 125 -16.11 9.01 13.11
C ALA A 125 -17.08 8.39 12.09
N ALA A 126 -17.21 7.06 12.10
CA ALA A 126 -17.94 6.34 11.06
C ALA A 126 -19.41 6.78 10.91
N LYS A 127 -20.06 7.22 11.99
CA LYS A 127 -21.41 7.78 11.93
C LYS A 127 -21.42 9.09 11.15
N THR A 128 -20.51 10.01 11.45
CA THR A 128 -20.36 11.29 10.74
C THR A 128 -20.03 11.07 9.26
N GLU A 129 -19.21 10.05 8.94
CA GLU A 129 -18.92 9.68 7.54
C GLU A 129 -20.17 9.19 6.80
N ALA A 130 -21.05 8.44 7.48
CA ALA A 130 -22.32 8.01 6.89
C ALA A 130 -23.23 9.22 6.61
N ASP A 131 -23.33 10.17 7.55
CA ASP A 131 -24.14 11.38 7.38
C ASP A 131 -23.60 12.25 6.20
N ILE A 132 -22.28 12.37 6.06
CA ILE A 132 -21.64 13.05 4.92
C ILE A 132 -21.95 12.34 3.59
N ALA A 133 -21.95 11.01 3.58
CA ALA A 133 -22.21 10.23 2.36
C ALA A 133 -23.65 10.37 1.83
N GLU A 134 -24.60 10.70 2.70
CA GLU A 134 -26.00 10.95 2.34
C GLU A 134 -26.21 12.34 1.69
N LEU A 135 -25.27 13.27 1.81
CA LEU A 135 -25.36 14.59 1.19
C LEU A 135 -25.18 14.50 -0.33
N GLU A 136 -26.07 15.15 -1.08
CA GLU A 136 -26.10 15.02 -2.54
C GLU A 136 -24.99 15.83 -3.23
N THR A 137 -24.75 17.07 -2.77
CA THR A 137 -23.82 17.97 -3.44
C THR A 137 -22.43 17.96 -2.80
N TYR A 138 -21.44 18.31 -3.58
CA TYR A 138 -20.06 18.48 -3.09
C TYR A 138 -19.97 19.66 -2.09
N GLU A 139 -20.69 20.74 -2.37
CA GLU A 139 -20.74 21.94 -1.55
C GLU A 139 -21.31 21.65 -0.16
N ASP A 140 -22.41 20.89 -0.08
CA ASP A 140 -23.01 20.49 1.20
C ASP A 140 -22.03 19.63 2.02
N ARG A 141 -21.33 18.71 1.36
CA ARG A 141 -20.29 17.88 2.02
C ARG A 141 -19.17 18.75 2.58
N GLN A 142 -18.70 19.75 1.82
CA GLN A 142 -17.64 20.65 2.28
C GLN A 142 -18.11 21.53 3.46
N MET A 143 -19.34 22.03 3.41
CA MET A 143 -19.93 22.80 4.51
C MET A 143 -20.04 21.96 5.79
N PHE A 144 -20.52 20.73 5.68
CA PHE A 144 -20.64 19.83 6.82
C PHE A 144 -19.27 19.48 7.42
N LEU A 145 -18.28 19.15 6.57
CA LEU A 145 -16.90 18.90 7.02
C LEU A 145 -16.34 20.09 7.79
N ALA A 146 -16.53 21.31 7.28
CA ALA A 146 -16.07 22.53 7.94
C ALA A 146 -16.77 22.76 9.30
N GLU A 147 -18.07 22.42 9.41
CA GLU A 147 -18.83 22.53 10.67
C GLU A 147 -18.28 21.58 11.74
N VAL A 148 -17.92 20.35 11.38
CA VAL A 148 -17.31 19.38 12.30
C VAL A 148 -15.79 19.56 12.47
N GLY A 149 -15.20 20.56 11.82
CA GLY A 149 -13.78 20.89 11.93
C GLY A 149 -12.84 19.95 11.17
N LEU A 150 -13.34 19.28 10.15
CA LEU A 150 -12.55 18.39 9.28
C LEU A 150 -12.27 19.06 7.93
N GLU A 151 -11.05 18.92 7.42
CA GLU A 151 -10.66 19.42 6.10
C GLU A 151 -11.10 18.48 4.97
N GLU A 152 -11.12 17.16 5.25
CA GLU A 152 -11.52 16.12 4.30
C GLU A 152 -12.18 14.94 5.03
N SER A 153 -12.95 14.15 4.29
CA SER A 153 -13.63 12.97 4.83
C SER A 153 -12.64 11.91 5.33
N GLY A 154 -13.08 11.11 6.31
CA GLY A 154 -12.31 9.98 6.81
C GLY A 154 -12.01 8.96 5.72
N VAL A 155 -12.93 8.78 4.75
CA VAL A 155 -12.71 7.91 3.58
C VAL A 155 -11.56 8.43 2.73
N ALA A 156 -11.48 9.72 2.43
CA ALA A 156 -10.38 10.31 1.68
C ALA A 156 -9.05 10.13 2.41
N ARG A 157 -9.02 10.39 3.73
CA ARG A 157 -7.85 10.17 4.59
C ARG A 157 -7.45 8.70 4.63
N LEU A 158 -8.42 7.77 4.69
CA LEU A 158 -8.18 6.33 4.68
C LEU A 158 -7.48 5.89 3.38
N ILE A 159 -7.99 6.34 2.22
CA ILE A 159 -7.40 6.03 0.92
C ILE A 159 -5.95 6.56 0.85
N LYS A 160 -5.72 7.82 1.16
CA LYS A 160 -4.37 8.42 1.16
C LYS A 160 -3.41 7.67 2.09
N SER A 161 -3.87 7.34 3.29
CA SER A 161 -3.07 6.61 4.27
C SER A 161 -2.76 5.18 3.82
N ALA A 162 -3.71 4.49 3.20
CA ALA A 162 -3.52 3.15 2.66
C ALA A 162 -2.52 3.14 1.48
N TYR A 163 -2.64 4.10 0.55
CA TYR A 163 -1.68 4.26 -0.53
C TYR A 163 -0.26 4.50 0.00
N LYS A 164 -0.11 5.41 0.97
CA LYS A 164 1.17 5.68 1.61
C LYS A 164 1.73 4.43 2.32
N LEU A 165 0.89 3.71 3.09
CA LEU A 165 1.28 2.51 3.81
C LEU A 165 1.75 1.39 2.88
N LEU A 166 1.09 1.24 1.75
CA LEU A 166 1.40 0.23 0.73
C LEU A 166 2.44 0.69 -0.29
N ASN A 167 2.99 1.91 -0.12
CA ASN A 167 3.96 2.51 -1.03
C ASN A 167 3.44 2.60 -2.48
N LEU A 168 2.15 2.95 -2.65
CA LEU A 168 1.48 3.04 -3.93
C LEU A 168 1.39 4.48 -4.42
N GLU A 169 1.45 4.64 -5.73
CA GLU A 169 1.22 5.88 -6.47
C GLU A 169 0.28 5.61 -7.66
N THR A 170 -0.18 6.67 -8.31
CA THR A 170 -1.13 6.59 -9.43
C THR A 170 -0.57 7.32 -10.63
N TYR A 171 -0.64 6.70 -11.82
CA TYR A 171 -0.48 7.39 -13.09
C TYR A 171 -1.77 7.28 -13.91
N PHE A 172 -1.94 8.15 -14.89
CA PHE A 172 -3.10 8.17 -15.76
C PHE A 172 -2.74 7.79 -17.19
N THR A 173 -3.68 7.16 -17.87
CA THR A 173 -3.69 7.10 -19.33
C THR A 173 -4.92 7.85 -19.82
N ALA A 174 -4.73 8.71 -20.81
CA ALA A 174 -5.81 9.46 -21.44
C ALA A 174 -5.78 9.19 -22.93
N GLY A 175 -6.90 8.70 -23.48
CA GLY A 175 -7.09 8.42 -24.88
C GLY A 175 -8.50 8.79 -25.31
N VAL A 176 -8.77 8.75 -26.62
CA VAL A 176 -10.09 9.09 -27.17
C VAL A 176 -11.18 8.14 -26.65
N GLN A 177 -10.82 6.90 -26.36
CA GLN A 177 -11.78 5.87 -25.94
C GLN A 177 -11.92 5.76 -24.44
N GLU A 178 -10.85 5.98 -23.68
CA GLU A 178 -10.81 5.75 -22.24
C GLU A 178 -9.83 6.70 -21.56
N VAL A 179 -10.23 7.20 -20.38
CA VAL A 179 -9.34 7.83 -19.39
C VAL A 179 -9.33 6.93 -18.17
N ARG A 180 -8.14 6.54 -17.72
CA ARG A 180 -8.02 5.59 -16.62
C ARG A 180 -6.88 5.91 -15.68
N ALA A 181 -7.11 5.72 -14.38
CA ALA A 181 -6.12 5.74 -13.34
C ALA A 181 -5.57 4.32 -13.10
N TRP A 182 -4.24 4.21 -12.98
CA TRP A 182 -3.53 2.96 -12.77
C TRP A 182 -2.69 3.07 -11.51
N THR A 183 -2.85 2.12 -10.61
CA THR A 183 -2.07 2.05 -9.37
C THR A 183 -0.79 1.28 -9.63
N TYR A 184 0.34 1.81 -9.12
CA TYR A 184 1.65 1.18 -9.22
C TYR A 184 2.44 1.38 -7.92
N GLU A 185 3.51 0.63 -7.74
CA GLU A 185 4.38 0.75 -6.58
C GLU A 185 5.39 1.88 -6.81
N LYS A 186 5.53 2.79 -5.86
CA LYS A 186 6.44 3.92 -5.89
C LYS A 186 7.86 3.49 -6.24
N GLY A 187 8.50 4.23 -7.13
CA GLY A 187 9.84 3.95 -7.62
C GLY A 187 9.90 3.00 -8.81
N TRP A 188 8.76 2.54 -9.31
CA TRP A 188 8.74 1.75 -10.54
C TRP A 188 9.12 2.57 -11.76
N LYS A 189 9.78 1.90 -12.70
CA LYS A 189 10.15 2.46 -13.99
C LYS A 189 9.03 2.34 -15.01
N ALA A 190 9.07 3.18 -16.04
CA ALA A 190 8.05 3.21 -17.09
C ALA A 190 7.71 1.85 -17.72
N PRO A 191 8.65 0.91 -17.99
CA PRO A 191 8.28 -0.42 -18.46
C PRO A 191 7.44 -1.23 -17.47
N GLN A 192 7.75 -1.16 -16.16
CA GLN A 192 7.00 -1.85 -15.12
C GLN A 192 5.57 -1.30 -15.02
N CYS A 193 5.42 0.03 -15.08
CA CYS A 193 4.12 0.69 -15.12
C CYS A 193 3.33 0.33 -16.39
N ALA A 194 3.97 0.23 -17.56
CA ALA A 194 3.34 -0.29 -18.78
C ALA A 194 2.84 -1.73 -18.58
N GLY A 195 3.56 -2.54 -17.80
CA GLY A 195 3.20 -3.90 -17.43
C GLY A 195 1.91 -4.02 -16.61
N VAL A 196 1.54 -2.98 -15.85
CA VAL A 196 0.27 -2.93 -15.11
C VAL A 196 -0.93 -2.98 -16.05
N ILE A 197 -0.80 -2.36 -17.23
CA ILE A 197 -1.84 -2.38 -18.27
C ILE A 197 -1.91 -3.78 -18.90
N HIS A 198 -0.77 -4.27 -19.35
CA HIS A 198 -0.62 -5.60 -19.94
C HIS A 198 0.86 -6.00 -20.02
N THR A 199 1.18 -7.26 -19.76
CA THR A 199 2.56 -7.77 -19.79
C THR A 199 3.27 -7.59 -21.14
N ASP A 200 2.53 -7.54 -22.23
CA ASP A 200 3.10 -7.29 -23.57
C ASP A 200 3.64 -5.86 -23.69
N PHE A 201 3.02 -4.88 -23.03
CA PHE A 201 3.51 -3.50 -23.02
C PHE A 201 4.84 -3.36 -22.30
N GLU A 202 5.04 -4.10 -21.21
CA GLU A 202 6.34 -4.15 -20.51
C GLU A 202 7.43 -4.73 -21.42
N LYS A 203 7.18 -5.92 -22.01
CA LYS A 203 8.13 -6.60 -22.89
C LYS A 203 8.42 -5.82 -24.17
N GLY A 204 7.40 -5.18 -24.73
CA GLY A 204 7.47 -4.39 -25.97
C GLY A 204 7.84 -2.94 -25.79
N PHE A 205 8.05 -2.45 -24.56
CA PHE A 205 8.27 -1.04 -24.26
C PHE A 205 9.40 -0.41 -25.07
N ILE A 206 9.11 0.71 -25.73
CA ILE A 206 10.09 1.53 -26.45
C ILE A 206 10.33 2.83 -25.69
N ARG A 207 9.27 3.61 -25.46
CA ARG A 207 9.29 4.91 -24.77
C ARG A 207 7.91 5.23 -24.22
N ALA A 208 7.85 6.22 -23.32
CA ALA A 208 6.59 6.84 -22.89
C ALA A 208 6.59 8.34 -23.21
N GLU A 209 5.47 8.85 -23.66
CA GLU A 209 5.20 10.29 -23.70
C GLU A 209 4.55 10.63 -22.36
N VAL A 210 5.10 11.61 -21.65
CA VAL A 210 4.70 11.95 -20.27
C VAL A 210 4.30 13.41 -20.19
N ILE A 211 3.14 13.67 -19.60
CA ILE A 211 2.66 15.00 -19.25
C ILE A 211 2.48 15.04 -17.73
N LYS A 212 2.98 16.08 -17.07
CA LYS A 212 2.72 16.30 -15.65
C LYS A 212 1.27 16.75 -15.45
N TYR A 213 0.63 16.26 -14.39
CA TYR A 213 -0.77 16.60 -14.09
C TYR A 213 -0.98 18.12 -13.99
N GLU A 214 -0.08 18.82 -13.30
CA GLU A 214 -0.14 20.28 -13.13
C GLU A 214 -0.02 21.01 -14.49
N ASP A 215 0.86 20.56 -15.38
CA ASP A 215 0.98 21.12 -16.72
C ASP A 215 -0.32 20.89 -17.53
N TYR A 216 -0.93 19.70 -17.40
CA TYR A 216 -2.21 19.42 -18.07
C TYR A 216 -3.33 20.34 -17.57
N ILE A 217 -3.45 20.55 -16.27
CA ILE A 217 -4.45 21.46 -15.68
C ILE A 217 -4.18 22.92 -16.11
N GLN A 218 -2.92 23.33 -16.14
CA GLN A 218 -2.55 24.69 -16.51
C GLN A 218 -2.86 25.01 -17.98
N TYR A 219 -2.58 24.10 -18.89
CA TYR A 219 -2.73 24.32 -20.34
C TYR A 219 -4.05 23.80 -20.91
N GLY A 220 -4.79 22.98 -20.19
CA GLY A 220 -6.15 22.51 -20.50
C GLY A 220 -6.25 21.44 -21.59
N SER A 221 -5.17 21.11 -22.30
CA SER A 221 -5.15 20.04 -23.31
C SER A 221 -3.76 19.53 -23.62
N GLU A 222 -3.65 18.28 -24.09
CA GLU A 222 -2.38 17.69 -24.53
C GLU A 222 -1.73 18.49 -25.67
N ALA A 223 -2.52 19.00 -26.59
CA ALA A 223 -2.01 19.83 -27.71
C ALA A 223 -1.32 21.10 -27.18
N ALA A 224 -1.95 21.81 -26.26
CA ALA A 224 -1.40 23.02 -25.67
C ALA A 224 -0.15 22.73 -24.81
N VAL A 225 -0.15 21.62 -24.06
CA VAL A 225 1.04 21.15 -23.31
C VAL A 225 2.22 20.88 -24.27
N LYS A 226 1.95 20.24 -25.40
CA LYS A 226 2.96 19.96 -26.44
C LYS A 226 3.50 21.24 -27.09
N GLU A 227 2.63 22.18 -27.44
CA GLU A 227 3.02 23.49 -27.97
C GLU A 227 3.87 24.30 -26.98
N ALA A 228 3.58 24.17 -25.69
CA ALA A 228 4.36 24.77 -24.61
C ALA A 228 5.71 24.06 -24.34
N GLY A 229 6.01 22.96 -25.06
CA GLY A 229 7.24 22.18 -24.89
C GLY A 229 7.31 21.39 -23.58
N LYS A 230 6.16 21.09 -22.98
CA LYS A 230 6.04 20.39 -21.69
C LYS A 230 5.76 18.89 -21.82
N LEU A 231 5.62 18.38 -23.03
CA LEU A 231 5.53 16.95 -23.29
C LEU A 231 6.91 16.30 -23.18
N GLY A 232 7.14 15.49 -22.17
CA GLY A 232 8.31 14.68 -22.00
C GLY A 232 8.30 13.43 -22.88
N VAL A 233 9.47 12.99 -23.33
CA VAL A 233 9.64 11.69 -24.02
C VAL A 233 10.67 10.89 -23.22
N GLU A 234 10.21 9.86 -22.55
CA GLU A 234 10.95 9.17 -21.51
C GLU A 234 11.30 7.72 -21.92
N GLY A 235 12.50 7.29 -21.55
CA GLY A 235 13.02 5.95 -21.82
C GLY A 235 12.73 4.95 -20.71
N LYS A 236 13.40 3.78 -20.80
CA LYS A 236 13.22 2.65 -19.89
C LYS A 236 13.62 2.94 -18.43
N GLU A 237 14.51 3.90 -18.22
CA GLU A 237 15.04 4.22 -16.88
C GLU A 237 14.21 5.29 -16.16
N TYR A 238 13.19 5.84 -16.81
CA TYR A 238 12.33 6.84 -16.22
C TYR A 238 11.55 6.25 -15.04
N ILE A 239 11.71 6.87 -13.86
CA ILE A 239 10.94 6.55 -12.65
C ILE A 239 9.65 7.36 -12.72
N VAL A 240 8.52 6.66 -12.81
CA VAL A 240 7.19 7.27 -12.90
C VAL A 240 6.89 8.05 -11.64
N GLN A 241 6.26 9.21 -11.78
CA GLN A 241 5.86 10.09 -10.70
C GLN A 241 4.35 10.04 -10.50
N ASP A 242 3.91 10.24 -9.26
CA ASP A 242 2.48 10.32 -8.94
C ASP A 242 1.79 11.41 -9.77
N GLY A 243 0.67 11.07 -10.40
CA GLY A 243 -0.07 11.98 -11.27
C GLY A 243 0.43 12.09 -12.71
N ASP A 244 1.49 11.40 -13.12
CA ASP A 244 1.94 11.39 -14.52
C ASP A 244 0.81 10.93 -15.45
N ILE A 245 0.58 11.66 -16.53
CA ILE A 245 -0.31 11.26 -17.64
C ILE A 245 0.58 10.67 -18.73
N MET A 246 0.39 9.38 -19.04
CA MET A 246 1.34 8.60 -19.83
C MET A 246 0.73 7.98 -21.06
N HIS A 247 1.42 8.08 -22.19
CA HIS A 247 1.16 7.33 -23.42
C HIS A 247 2.34 6.39 -23.71
N PHE A 248 2.12 5.10 -23.54
CA PHE A 248 3.14 4.10 -23.83
C PHE A 248 3.22 3.79 -25.32
N ARG A 249 4.44 3.76 -25.85
CA ARG A 249 4.75 3.34 -27.23
C ARG A 249 5.48 2.01 -27.17
N ASP A 250 4.86 0.99 -27.74
CA ASP A 250 5.40 -0.36 -27.82
C ASP A 250 5.65 -0.80 -29.27
N ARG A 251 6.25 -1.97 -29.47
CA ARG A 251 6.55 -2.51 -30.79
C ARG A 251 5.32 -2.81 -31.65
N LYS A 252 4.13 -2.99 -31.03
CA LYS A 252 2.87 -3.24 -31.75
C LYS A 252 2.20 -1.94 -32.18
N SER A 253 2.23 -0.90 -31.33
CA SER A 253 1.65 0.40 -31.62
C SER A 253 2.39 1.19 -32.70
N THR A 254 3.63 0.84 -33.03
CA THR A 254 4.41 1.42 -34.12
C THR A 254 4.14 0.77 -35.49
N ARG A 255 3.26 -0.22 -35.57
CA ARG A 255 2.90 -0.92 -36.81
C ARG A 255 1.54 -0.53 -37.39
N LEU A 256 0.89 0.48 -36.84
CA LEU A 256 -0.32 1.16 -37.37
C LEU A 256 0.08 2.61 -37.84
#